data_e33d1f77df4971fd246f972e641c3ee7
#
_entry.id   e33d1f77df4971fd246f972e641c3ee7
#
_cell.length_a   1.000
_cell.length_b   1.000
_cell.length_c   1.000
_cell.angle_alpha   90.00
_cell.angle_beta   90.00
_cell.angle_gamma   90.00
#
_symmetry.space_group_name_H-M   'P 1'
#
loop_
_entity.id
_entity.type
_entity.pdbx_description
1 polymer ?
#
loop_
_entity_poly.entity_id
_entity_poly.type
_entity_poly.pdbx_seq_one_letter_code
_entity_poly.pdbx_strand_id
1 'polypeptide(L)'
;MDDGDILTLGNTSIRFVHTPGHTKGTISFFYDVKENEKTYRVGMFGGAGVNTMFKTAFDFDGCREAYLASVELLKKEKVDVFIGNHTWNNDTYGKSLKLLNGENNAFIDDKIWGAFLEHCEKRLADVIAEDP
;
A
#
# COMPACT_ATOMS: atom_id res chain seq x y z
N MET A 1 13.36 13.26 -1.61
CA MET A 1 13.12 12.27 -0.55
C MET A 1 13.65 10.96 -1.09
N ASP A 2 14.59 10.38 -0.39
CA ASP A 2 15.28 9.17 -0.81
C ASP A 2 14.66 7.93 -0.15
N ASP A 3 15.01 6.75 -0.66
CA ASP A 3 14.51 5.50 -0.10
C ASP A 3 14.99 5.33 1.35
N GLY A 4 14.06 5.03 2.25
CA GLY A 4 14.33 4.89 3.67
C GLY A 4 14.33 6.19 4.47
N ASP A 5 14.10 7.34 3.85
CA ASP A 5 13.98 8.62 4.55
C ASP A 5 12.92 8.58 5.64
N ILE A 6 13.20 9.27 6.74
CA ILE A 6 12.27 9.42 7.87
C ILE A 6 11.97 10.89 8.06
N LEU A 7 10.68 11.24 7.96
CA LEU A 7 10.18 12.56 8.31
C LEU A 7 9.55 12.50 9.70
N THR A 8 10.02 13.38 10.60
CA THR A 8 9.45 13.47 11.95
C THR A 8 8.73 14.81 12.13
N LEU A 9 7.48 14.73 12.58
CA LEU A 9 6.67 15.88 12.95
C LEU A 9 6.07 15.62 14.35
N GLY A 10 6.50 16.38 15.33
CA GLY A 10 6.12 16.17 16.73
C GLY A 10 6.53 14.76 17.19
N ASN A 11 5.57 13.98 17.63
CA ASN A 11 5.78 12.60 18.13
C ASN A 11 5.61 11.53 17.06
N THR A 12 5.40 11.92 15.80
CA THR A 12 5.16 10.97 14.70
C THR A 12 6.34 10.99 13.76
N SER A 13 6.89 9.80 13.48
CA SER A 13 7.93 9.58 12.47
C SER A 13 7.37 8.69 11.37
N ILE A 14 7.45 9.17 10.13
CA ILE A 14 6.98 8.47 8.93
C ILE A 14 8.21 8.01 8.16
N ARG A 15 8.34 6.71 7.92
CA ARG A 15 9.36 6.13 7.06
C ARG A 15 8.80 5.99 5.65
N PHE A 16 9.55 6.46 4.67
CA PHE A 16 9.24 6.36 3.25
C PHE A 16 10.04 5.24 2.61
N VAL A 17 9.40 4.54 1.68
CA VAL A 17 10.00 3.45 0.91
C VAL A 17 9.71 3.69 -0.56
N HIS A 18 10.75 3.71 -1.38
CA HIS A 18 10.61 3.83 -2.83
C HIS A 18 10.05 2.51 -3.40
N THR A 19 8.89 2.57 -4.01
CA THR A 19 8.15 1.42 -4.55
C THR A 19 7.71 1.70 -5.98
N PRO A 20 8.67 1.78 -6.94
CA PRO A 20 8.38 2.09 -8.32
C PRO A 20 7.54 1.00 -9.00
N GLY A 21 6.85 1.37 -10.05
CA GLY A 21 6.03 0.49 -10.86
C GLY A 21 4.88 1.25 -11.47
N HIS A 22 3.88 1.62 -10.67
CA HIS A 22 2.78 2.47 -11.15
C HIS A 22 3.30 3.78 -11.78
N THR A 23 4.24 4.42 -11.12
CA THR A 23 5.12 5.44 -11.68
C THR A 23 6.55 5.23 -11.17
N LYS A 24 7.52 5.85 -11.83
CA LYS A 24 8.93 5.79 -11.41
C LYS A 24 9.15 6.36 -10.01
N GLY A 25 8.38 7.38 -9.62
CA GLY A 25 8.52 8.07 -8.34
C GLY A 25 7.55 7.61 -7.25
N THR A 26 6.91 6.46 -7.41
CA THR A 26 5.96 5.95 -6.40
C THR A 26 6.65 5.71 -5.07
N ILE A 27 6.02 6.21 -3.99
CA ILE A 27 6.47 6.08 -2.62
C ILE A 27 5.37 5.42 -1.79
N SER A 28 5.74 4.42 -1.00
CA SER A 28 4.95 3.87 0.09
C SER A 28 5.44 4.41 1.41
N PHE A 29 4.61 4.39 2.46
CA PHE A 29 5.03 4.89 3.75
C PHE A 29 4.45 4.11 4.91
N PHE A 30 5.16 4.16 6.03
CA PHE A 30 4.84 3.45 7.25
C PHE A 30 5.08 4.34 8.47
N TYR A 31 4.18 4.26 9.44
CA TYR A 31 4.33 4.93 10.72
C TYR A 31 3.57 4.19 11.82
N ASP A 32 3.90 4.51 13.06
CA ASP A 32 3.26 3.90 14.21
C ASP A 32 2.26 4.87 14.85
N VAL A 33 1.10 4.34 15.23
CA VAL A 33 0.10 5.03 16.04
C VAL A 33 -0.10 4.30 17.35
N LYS A 34 -0.38 5.06 18.41
CA LYS A 34 -0.69 4.50 19.72
C LYS A 34 -2.14 4.73 20.05
N GLU A 35 -2.80 3.66 20.47
CA GLU A 35 -4.12 3.71 21.07
C GLU A 35 -4.08 2.99 22.41
N ASN A 36 -4.33 3.72 23.49
CA ASN A 36 -4.09 3.27 24.85
C ASN A 36 -2.61 2.84 25.03
N GLU A 37 -2.36 1.60 25.45
CA GLU A 37 -0.99 1.06 25.62
C GLU A 37 -0.50 0.24 24.41
N LYS A 38 -1.32 0.13 23.35
CA LYS A 38 -0.98 -0.62 22.14
C LYS A 38 -0.43 0.29 21.05
N THR A 39 0.56 -0.23 20.34
CA THR A 39 1.11 0.41 19.14
C THR A 39 0.70 -0.39 17.91
N TYR A 40 0.22 0.31 16.89
CA TYR A 40 -0.18 -0.27 15.63
C TYR A 40 0.65 0.33 14.50
N ARG A 41 1.16 -0.53 13.61
CA ARG A 41 1.83 -0.11 12.39
C ARG A 41 0.81 0.22 11.32
N VAL A 42 0.84 1.46 10.86
CA VAL A 42 0.08 1.92 9.69
C VAL A 42 0.93 1.81 8.44
N GLY A 43 0.34 1.35 7.34
CA GLY A 43 1.02 1.27 6.05
C GLY A 43 0.14 1.70 4.89
N MET A 44 0.77 2.31 3.87
CA MET A 44 0.13 2.65 2.60
C MET A 44 1.03 2.25 1.43
N PHE A 45 0.46 1.59 0.43
CA PHE A 45 1.08 1.39 -0.88
C PHE A 45 0.67 2.54 -1.81
N GLY A 46 1.61 3.42 -2.14
CA GLY A 46 1.32 4.65 -2.89
C GLY A 46 0.89 4.43 -4.33
N GLY A 47 1.28 3.33 -4.97
CA GLY A 47 1.05 3.07 -6.39
C GLY A 47 0.53 1.66 -6.69
N ALA A 48 -0.61 1.29 -6.12
CA ALA A 48 -1.20 -0.04 -6.28
C ALA A 48 -1.92 -0.27 -7.62
N GLY A 49 -2.17 0.80 -8.39
CA GLY A 49 -2.85 0.71 -9.70
C GLY A 49 -1.98 0.06 -10.77
N VAL A 50 -2.60 -0.74 -11.63
CA VAL A 50 -1.93 -1.42 -12.78
C VAL A 50 -2.31 -0.84 -14.13
N ASN A 51 -3.03 0.29 -14.17
CA ASN A 51 -3.46 0.94 -15.40
C ASN A 51 -2.29 1.49 -16.23
N THR A 52 -1.14 1.78 -15.62
CA THR A 52 0.10 2.19 -16.30
C THR A 52 0.98 0.99 -16.71
N MET A 53 0.49 -0.24 -16.52
CA MET A 53 1.24 -1.46 -16.84
C MET A 53 0.93 -2.04 -18.23
N PHE A 54 0.00 -1.44 -18.96
CA PHE A 54 -0.22 -1.75 -20.39
C PHE A 54 0.88 -1.09 -21.23
N LYS A 55 1.36 -1.78 -22.28
CA LYS A 55 2.46 -1.30 -23.13
C LYS A 55 2.22 0.09 -23.73
N THR A 56 0.96 0.43 -23.98
CA THR A 56 0.56 1.76 -24.49
C THR A 56 0.55 2.85 -23.43
N ALA A 57 0.72 2.50 -22.16
CA ALA A 57 0.60 3.41 -21.02
C ALA A 57 1.80 3.36 -20.05
N PHE A 58 2.90 2.70 -20.42
CA PHE A 58 4.09 2.60 -19.56
C PHE A 58 4.60 4.01 -19.17
N ASP A 59 4.77 4.22 -17.87
CA ASP A 59 5.42 5.41 -17.35
C ASP A 59 6.94 5.38 -17.59
N PHE A 60 7.51 4.15 -17.55
CA PHE A 60 8.93 3.91 -17.83
C PHE A 60 9.17 2.44 -18.21
N ASP A 61 10.27 2.18 -18.89
CA ASP A 61 10.68 0.82 -19.27
C ASP A 61 11.03 0.00 -18.03
N GLY A 62 10.52 -1.25 -17.95
CA GLY A 62 10.72 -2.14 -16.78
C GLY A 62 9.75 -1.86 -15.63
N CYS A 63 8.67 -1.12 -15.85
CA CYS A 63 7.70 -0.79 -14.80
C CYS A 63 7.01 -2.04 -14.22
N ARG A 64 6.79 -3.09 -15.00
CA ARG A 64 6.17 -4.34 -14.53
C ARG A 64 7.07 -5.08 -13.55
N GLU A 65 8.35 -5.22 -13.88
CA GLU A 65 9.37 -5.83 -13.03
C GLU A 65 9.58 -5.02 -11.75
N ALA A 66 9.64 -3.69 -11.87
CA ALA A 66 9.76 -2.80 -10.74
C ALA A 66 8.56 -2.90 -9.80
N TYR A 67 7.34 -3.02 -10.36
CA TYR A 67 6.13 -3.20 -9.57
C TYR A 67 6.16 -4.51 -8.77
N LEU A 68 6.53 -5.63 -9.40
CA LEU A 68 6.65 -6.92 -8.70
C LEU A 68 7.70 -6.85 -7.60
N ALA A 69 8.87 -6.27 -7.86
CA ALA A 69 9.90 -6.08 -6.85
C ALA A 69 9.40 -5.22 -5.67
N SER A 70 8.64 -4.18 -5.96
CA SER A 70 8.01 -3.32 -4.95
C SER A 70 6.99 -4.08 -4.10
N VAL A 71 6.14 -4.90 -4.72
CA VAL A 71 5.16 -5.73 -3.99
C VAL A 71 5.88 -6.74 -3.08
N GLU A 72 6.93 -7.42 -3.58
CA GLU A 72 7.74 -8.35 -2.79
C GLU A 72 8.45 -7.66 -1.61
N LEU A 73 8.91 -6.41 -1.80
CA LEU A 73 9.48 -5.61 -0.73
C LEU A 73 8.42 -5.30 0.33
N LEU A 74 7.23 -4.86 -0.08
CA LEU A 74 6.13 -4.50 0.79
C LEU A 74 5.54 -5.69 1.58
N LYS A 75 5.60 -6.91 1.05
CA LYS A 75 5.19 -8.13 1.76
C LYS A 75 6.01 -8.42 3.01
N LYS A 76 7.23 -7.87 3.11
CA LYS A 76 8.09 -8.01 4.29
C LYS A 76 7.66 -7.09 5.44
N GLU A 77 6.82 -6.10 5.17
CA GLU A 77 6.33 -5.15 6.16
C GLU A 77 5.15 -5.75 6.94
N LYS A 78 5.20 -5.59 8.26
CA LYS A 78 4.08 -5.89 9.14
C LYS A 78 3.19 -4.65 9.21
N VAL A 79 1.92 -4.78 8.87
CA VAL A 79 0.95 -3.68 8.88
C VAL A 79 -0.30 -4.13 9.63
N ASP A 80 -0.67 -3.41 10.66
CA ASP A 80 -1.88 -3.64 11.45
C ASP A 80 -3.07 -2.82 10.93
N VAL A 81 -2.76 -1.65 10.36
CA VAL A 81 -3.76 -0.71 9.81
C VAL A 81 -3.35 -0.34 8.39
N PHE A 82 -4.01 -0.94 7.42
CA PHE A 82 -3.82 -0.60 6.02
C PHE A 82 -4.68 0.60 5.65
N ILE A 83 -4.05 1.69 5.21
CA ILE A 83 -4.72 2.85 4.62
C ILE A 83 -4.52 2.86 3.11
N GLY A 84 -5.62 2.89 2.37
CA GLY A 84 -5.58 2.93 0.91
C GLY A 84 -5.42 4.35 0.39
N ASN A 85 -4.68 4.52 -0.70
CA ASN A 85 -4.65 5.78 -1.46
C ASN A 85 -5.96 6.01 -2.24
N HIS A 86 -6.80 4.98 -2.35
CA HIS A 86 -8.18 5.05 -2.80
C HIS A 86 -9.07 4.31 -1.81
N THR A 87 -10.30 4.76 -1.64
CA THR A 87 -11.25 4.23 -0.64
C THR A 87 -11.60 2.76 -0.85
N TRP A 88 -11.50 2.26 -2.07
CA TRP A 88 -11.77 0.84 -2.40
C TRP A 88 -10.60 -0.10 -2.10
N ASN A 89 -9.36 0.42 -1.95
CA ASN A 89 -8.20 -0.44 -1.70
C ASN A 89 -8.28 -1.18 -0.37
N ASN A 90 -8.82 -0.53 0.65
CA ASN A 90 -8.93 -1.07 2.01
C ASN A 90 -10.38 -1.11 2.52
N ASP A 91 -11.38 -0.93 1.65
CA ASP A 91 -12.80 -0.82 2.01
C ASP A 91 -13.05 0.26 3.08
N THR A 92 -12.48 1.46 2.86
CA THR A 92 -12.64 2.58 3.81
C THR A 92 -14.12 2.85 4.11
N TYR A 93 -14.99 2.77 3.10
CA TYR A 93 -16.41 3.06 3.27
C TYR A 93 -17.11 2.03 4.17
N GLY A 94 -16.94 0.74 3.88
CA GLY A 94 -17.50 -0.34 4.68
C GLY A 94 -16.98 -0.32 6.12
N LYS A 95 -15.70 -0.09 6.30
CA LYS A 95 -15.09 0.03 7.63
C LYS A 95 -15.58 1.24 8.41
N SER A 96 -15.82 2.37 7.73
CA SER A 96 -16.40 3.56 8.36
C SER A 96 -17.83 3.30 8.85
N LEU A 97 -18.63 2.56 8.09
CA LEU A 97 -19.97 2.15 8.52
C LEU A 97 -19.90 1.23 9.75
N LYS A 98 -18.95 0.31 9.81
CA LYS A 98 -18.72 -0.55 10.98
C LYS A 98 -18.37 0.27 12.22
N LEU A 99 -17.49 1.27 12.08
CA LEU A 99 -17.19 2.21 13.18
C LEU A 99 -18.45 2.94 13.67
N LEU A 100 -19.26 3.46 12.77
CA LEU A 100 -20.52 4.13 13.11
C LEU A 100 -21.50 3.20 13.85
N ASN A 101 -21.43 1.91 13.58
CA ASN A 101 -22.22 0.86 14.26
C ASN A 101 -21.57 0.34 15.55
N GLY A 102 -20.46 0.93 16.02
CA GLY A 102 -19.83 0.60 17.29
C GLY A 102 -18.71 -0.45 17.20
N GLU A 103 -18.30 -0.87 16.01
CA GLU A 103 -17.15 -1.76 15.82
C GLU A 103 -15.82 -0.97 15.89
N ASN A 104 -15.31 -0.68 17.08
CA ASN A 104 -14.18 0.22 17.29
C ASN A 104 -12.87 -0.23 16.60
N ASN A 105 -12.72 -1.51 16.27
CA ASN A 105 -11.51 -2.07 15.64
C ASN A 105 -11.64 -2.28 14.13
N ALA A 106 -12.60 -1.67 13.46
CA ALA A 106 -12.92 -1.93 12.05
C ALA A 106 -11.73 -1.73 11.08
N PHE A 107 -10.75 -0.89 11.42
CA PHE A 107 -9.55 -0.64 10.61
C PHE A 107 -8.33 -1.45 11.04
N ILE A 108 -8.40 -2.17 12.17
CA ILE A 108 -7.27 -2.96 12.68
C ILE A 108 -7.44 -4.39 12.18
N ASP A 109 -6.61 -4.77 11.19
CA ASP A 109 -6.61 -6.12 10.61
C ASP A 109 -5.23 -6.39 9.98
N ASP A 110 -4.44 -7.21 10.63
CA ASP A 110 -3.07 -7.57 10.24
C ASP A 110 -2.99 -8.48 8.99
N LYS A 111 -4.13 -8.97 8.49
CA LYS A 111 -4.20 -9.86 7.32
C LYS A 111 -4.49 -9.12 6.02
N ILE A 112 -5.15 -7.97 6.10
CA ILE A 112 -5.64 -7.26 4.91
C ILE A 112 -4.48 -6.74 4.05
N TRP A 113 -3.35 -6.37 4.66
CA TRP A 113 -2.17 -5.89 3.94
C TRP A 113 -1.61 -6.95 3.00
N GLY A 114 -1.35 -8.16 3.51
CA GLY A 114 -0.87 -9.27 2.69
C GLY A 114 -1.85 -9.66 1.59
N ALA A 115 -3.14 -9.80 1.91
CA ALA A 115 -4.18 -10.13 0.94
C ALA A 115 -4.30 -9.06 -0.18
N PHE A 116 -4.14 -7.79 0.17
CA PHE A 116 -4.14 -6.70 -0.81
C PHE A 116 -2.92 -6.77 -1.75
N LEU A 117 -1.74 -7.07 -1.24
CA LEU A 117 -0.53 -7.22 -2.05
C LEU A 117 -0.62 -8.42 -3.00
N GLU A 118 -1.16 -9.55 -2.55
CA GLU A 118 -1.45 -10.71 -3.42
C GLU A 118 -2.46 -10.35 -4.52
N HIS A 119 -3.48 -9.56 -4.19
CA HIS A 119 -4.41 -9.04 -5.17
C HIS A 119 -3.72 -8.14 -6.21
N CYS A 120 -2.77 -7.30 -5.80
CA CYS A 120 -1.98 -6.46 -6.69
C CYS A 120 -1.16 -7.29 -7.68
N GLU A 121 -0.50 -8.36 -7.23
CA GLU A 121 0.24 -9.28 -8.11
C GLU A 121 -0.68 -9.96 -9.12
N LYS A 122 -1.81 -10.47 -8.65
CA LYS A 122 -2.78 -11.11 -9.54
C LYS A 122 -3.27 -10.15 -10.62
N ARG A 123 -3.59 -8.91 -10.27
CA ARG A 123 -4.01 -7.89 -11.24
C ARG A 123 -2.92 -7.61 -12.28
N LEU A 124 -1.66 -7.55 -11.88
CA LEU A 124 -0.56 -7.39 -12.85
C LEU A 124 -0.43 -8.63 -13.75
N ALA A 125 -0.56 -9.83 -13.20
CA ALA A 125 -0.53 -11.05 -14.00
C ALA A 125 -1.66 -11.07 -15.03
N ASP A 126 -2.86 -10.62 -14.67
CA ASP A 126 -4.00 -10.49 -15.59
C ASP A 126 -3.68 -9.48 -16.73
N VAL A 127 -3.07 -8.34 -16.41
CA VAL A 127 -2.62 -7.34 -17.41
C VAL A 127 -1.56 -7.93 -18.35
N ILE A 128 -0.58 -8.66 -17.81
CA ILE A 128 0.47 -9.29 -18.64
C ILE A 128 -0.12 -10.36 -19.57
N ALA A 129 -1.13 -11.10 -19.12
CA ALA A 129 -1.81 -12.08 -19.94
C ALA A 129 -2.63 -11.45 -21.08
N GLU A 130 -3.20 -10.27 -20.84
CA GLU A 130 -3.96 -9.51 -21.82
C GLU A 130 -3.06 -8.75 -22.82
N ASP A 131 -1.93 -8.23 -22.34
CA ASP A 131 -0.97 -7.42 -23.10
C ASP A 131 0.47 -7.95 -22.87
N PRO A 132 0.80 -9.12 -23.44
CA PRO A 132 2.05 -9.85 -23.19
C PRO A 132 3.30 -9.16 -23.74
#